data_32f4a94e08f698c2e542318859a937e7
#
_entry.id   32f4a94e08f698c2e542318859a937e7
#
_cell.length_a   1.000
_cell.length_b   1.000
_cell.length_c   1.000
_cell.angle_alpha   90.00
_cell.angle_beta   90.00
_cell.angle_gamma   90.00
#
_symmetry.space_group_name_H-M   'P 1'
#
loop_
_entity.id
_entity.type
_entity.pdbx_description
1 polymer ?
#
loop_
_entity_poly.entity_id
_entity_poly.type
_entity_poly.pdbx_seq_one_letter_code
_entity_poly.pdbx_strand_id
1 'polypeptide(L)'
;MSGMSRMTRRRAGVAVIPPIASLIIRLIRRTMRLRHVGEGLAAARSGDAPYIHAFWHGHLFLMPYSYRGRGISILISEHGDGEIIARTMAWFGHRSIRGSTTSGGASALRSAVRALREGRDLGFTPDGPRGPRHRVQMGVIQAARLGGAPIVPVAFAASARRVMGSWDGFIVPYPFSRGVFVYGDPMRVPPGAGREEMESARALLESRMRELTARAEILVGRIPSTAGSSAGERHA
;
A
#
# COMPACT_ATOMS: atom_id res chain seq x y z
N MET A 1 -16.88 -23.05 -28.68
CA MET A 1 -16.59 -23.79 -27.42
C MET A 1 -15.41 -23.23 -26.58
N SER A 2 -14.64 -22.26 -27.06
CA SER A 2 -13.44 -21.71 -26.36
C SER A 2 -13.75 -20.69 -25.23
N GLY A 3 -14.87 -19.98 -25.27
CA GLY A 3 -15.17 -18.92 -24.28
C GLY A 3 -15.63 -19.43 -22.90
N MET A 4 -16.32 -20.54 -22.87
CA MET A 4 -16.83 -21.15 -21.62
C MET A 4 -15.71 -21.71 -20.74
N SER A 5 -14.64 -22.21 -21.33
CA SER A 5 -13.45 -22.72 -20.62
C SER A 5 -12.65 -21.60 -19.90
N ARG A 6 -12.49 -20.43 -20.52
CA ARG A 6 -11.77 -19.29 -19.92
C ARG A 6 -12.55 -18.69 -18.73
N MET A 7 -13.88 -18.59 -18.84
CA MET A 7 -14.72 -18.05 -17.79
C MET A 7 -14.77 -18.99 -16.57
N THR A 8 -14.82 -20.30 -16.80
CA THR A 8 -14.80 -21.31 -15.73
C THR A 8 -13.44 -21.31 -15.01
N ARG A 9 -12.33 -21.25 -15.74
CA ARG A 9 -10.97 -21.14 -15.15
C ARG A 9 -10.80 -19.85 -14.33
N ARG A 10 -11.32 -18.73 -14.81
CA ARG A 10 -11.28 -17.46 -14.07
C ARG A 10 -12.09 -17.53 -12.79
N ARG A 11 -13.30 -18.11 -12.83
CA ARG A 11 -14.16 -18.30 -11.63
C ARG A 11 -13.49 -19.23 -10.62
N ALA A 12 -12.88 -20.32 -11.05
CA ALA A 12 -12.13 -21.22 -10.19
C ALA A 12 -10.90 -20.53 -9.55
N GLY A 13 -10.15 -19.73 -10.33
CA GLY A 13 -9.05 -18.95 -9.82
C GLY A 13 -9.46 -17.94 -8.74
N VAL A 14 -10.57 -17.23 -8.95
CA VAL A 14 -11.13 -16.27 -7.97
C VAL A 14 -11.62 -16.95 -6.69
N ALA A 15 -11.98 -18.22 -6.74
CA ALA A 15 -12.39 -18.98 -5.54
C ALA A 15 -11.21 -19.57 -4.79
N VAL A 16 -10.19 -20.06 -5.47
CA VAL A 16 -9.11 -20.88 -4.89
C VAL A 16 -7.88 -20.03 -4.52
N ILE A 17 -7.51 -19.05 -5.34
CA ILE A 17 -6.30 -18.26 -5.12
C ILE A 17 -6.35 -17.42 -3.82
N PRO A 18 -7.44 -16.70 -3.47
CA PRO A 18 -7.49 -15.87 -2.27
C PRO A 18 -7.23 -16.61 -0.95
N PRO A 19 -7.87 -17.75 -0.65
CA PRO A 19 -7.58 -18.47 0.58
C PRO A 19 -6.16 -19.03 0.62
N ILE A 20 -5.62 -19.52 -0.50
CA ILE A 20 -4.24 -20.00 -0.58
C ILE A 20 -3.25 -18.84 -0.37
N ALA A 21 -3.44 -17.71 -1.05
CA ALA A 21 -2.60 -16.53 -0.88
C ALA A 21 -2.64 -16.03 0.57
N SER A 22 -3.83 -15.95 1.19
CA SER A 22 -3.95 -15.54 2.58
C SER A 22 -3.25 -16.51 3.54
N LEU A 23 -3.31 -17.81 3.26
CA LEU A 23 -2.61 -18.83 4.06
C LEU A 23 -1.09 -18.69 3.94
N ILE A 24 -0.57 -18.52 2.71
CA ILE A 24 0.88 -18.30 2.47
C ILE A 24 1.36 -17.05 3.20
N ILE A 25 0.64 -15.93 3.09
CA ILE A 25 0.97 -14.69 3.79
C ILE A 25 1.00 -14.90 5.31
N ARG A 26 0.02 -15.61 5.86
CA ARG A 26 -0.04 -15.93 7.30
C ARG A 26 1.12 -16.84 7.75
N LEU A 27 1.45 -17.86 6.96
CA LEU A 27 2.54 -18.77 7.27
C LEU A 27 3.89 -18.04 7.26
N ILE A 28 4.16 -17.25 6.22
CA ILE A 28 5.39 -16.44 6.15
C ILE A 28 5.44 -15.48 7.35
N ARG A 29 4.34 -14.75 7.61
CA ARG A 29 4.27 -13.83 8.76
C ARG A 29 4.54 -14.52 10.09
N ARG A 30 4.02 -15.74 10.30
CA ARG A 30 4.19 -16.51 11.54
C ARG A 30 5.66 -16.86 11.82
N THR A 31 6.45 -17.06 10.78
CA THR A 31 7.87 -17.39 10.91
C THR A 31 8.76 -16.15 11.08
N MET A 32 8.26 -14.96 10.76
CA MET A 32 9.04 -13.73 10.79
C MET A 32 9.06 -13.06 12.16
N ARG A 33 10.21 -12.46 12.49
CA ARG A 33 10.34 -11.52 13.62
C ARG A 33 10.02 -10.12 13.12
N LEU A 34 8.79 -9.64 13.34
CA LEU A 34 8.29 -8.40 12.81
C LEU A 34 8.22 -7.32 13.89
N ARG A 35 8.83 -6.17 13.63
CA ARG A 35 8.84 -4.98 14.50
C ARG A 35 8.00 -3.87 13.88
N HIS A 36 7.44 -3.02 14.75
CA HIS A 36 6.70 -1.82 14.38
C HIS A 36 7.34 -0.65 15.10
N VAL A 37 7.84 0.33 14.38
CA VAL A 37 8.58 1.48 14.93
C VAL A 37 8.18 2.77 14.20
N GLY A 38 8.50 3.89 14.79
CA GLY A 38 8.32 5.22 14.18
C GLY A 38 7.30 6.06 14.93
N GLU A 39 7.39 7.34 14.67
CA GLU A 39 6.69 8.41 15.39
C GLU A 39 5.18 8.36 15.13
N GLY A 40 4.77 8.02 13.90
CA GLY A 40 3.36 7.87 13.51
C GLY A 40 2.66 6.62 14.02
N LEU A 41 3.38 5.71 14.70
CA LEU A 41 2.80 4.44 15.17
C LEU A 41 1.67 4.65 16.19
N ALA A 42 1.81 5.64 17.08
CA ALA A 42 0.79 5.98 18.05
C ALA A 42 -0.49 6.48 17.36
N ALA A 43 -0.36 7.39 16.39
CA ALA A 43 -1.49 7.90 15.60
C ALA A 43 -2.19 6.79 14.81
N ALA A 44 -1.42 5.85 14.25
CA ALA A 44 -1.97 4.70 13.53
C ALA A 44 -2.67 3.66 14.44
N ARG A 45 -2.49 3.75 15.76
CA ARG A 45 -3.08 2.82 16.75
C ARG A 45 -4.20 3.41 17.57
N SER A 46 -4.27 4.74 17.72
CA SER A 46 -5.24 5.40 18.61
C SER A 46 -6.69 5.09 18.21
N GLY A 47 -6.97 5.03 16.90
CA GLY A 47 -8.31 4.77 16.39
C GLY A 47 -9.31 5.90 16.68
N ASP A 48 -8.84 7.07 17.16
CA ASP A 48 -9.69 8.21 17.58
C ASP A 48 -10.30 8.92 16.39
N ALA A 49 -9.57 8.98 15.27
CA ALA A 49 -10.00 9.62 14.03
C ALA A 49 -9.52 8.80 12.82
N PRO A 50 -10.25 8.84 11.70
CA PRO A 50 -9.84 8.17 10.48
C PRO A 50 -8.56 8.78 9.91
N TYR A 51 -7.74 7.94 9.29
CA TYR A 51 -6.51 8.35 8.63
C TYR A 51 -6.28 7.59 7.31
N ILE A 52 -5.36 8.10 6.49
CA ILE A 52 -4.92 7.45 5.27
C ILE A 52 -3.61 6.74 5.56
N HIS A 53 -3.63 5.41 5.49
CA HIS A 53 -2.47 4.53 5.60
C HIS A 53 -1.78 4.44 4.24
N ALA A 54 -0.73 5.25 4.02
CA ALA A 54 -0.06 5.38 2.73
C ALA A 54 1.22 4.55 2.67
N PHE A 55 1.35 3.67 1.68
CA PHE A 55 2.51 2.81 1.49
C PHE A 55 2.75 2.52 0.01
N TRP A 56 4.00 2.19 -0.37
CA TRP A 56 4.32 1.87 -1.76
C TRP A 56 3.66 0.58 -2.24
N HIS A 57 3.27 0.54 -3.51
CA HIS A 57 2.64 -0.65 -4.11
C HIS A 57 3.52 -1.90 -3.97
N GLY A 58 4.83 -1.76 -4.14
CA GLY A 58 5.78 -2.86 -3.96
C GLY A 58 5.87 -3.45 -2.53
N HIS A 59 5.29 -2.78 -1.53
CA HIS A 59 5.30 -3.23 -0.13
C HIS A 59 4.03 -4.02 0.27
N LEU A 60 3.08 -4.22 -0.63
CA LEU A 60 1.74 -4.76 -0.35
C LEU A 60 1.71 -6.10 0.38
N PHE A 61 2.69 -7.00 0.17
CA PHE A 61 2.64 -8.38 0.62
C PHE A 61 2.30 -8.56 2.11
N LEU A 62 2.95 -7.80 3.00
CA LEU A 62 2.70 -7.87 4.45
C LEU A 62 1.90 -6.67 5.01
N MET A 63 1.46 -5.74 4.16
CA MET A 63 0.70 -4.57 4.62
C MET A 63 -0.56 -4.89 5.42
N PRO A 64 -1.28 -6.02 5.22
CA PRO A 64 -2.37 -6.39 6.11
C PRO A 64 -1.99 -6.46 7.59
N TYR A 65 -0.72 -6.66 7.91
CA TYR A 65 -0.22 -6.71 9.29
C TYR A 65 0.31 -5.38 9.83
N SER A 66 0.46 -4.38 9.00
CA SER A 66 0.83 -3.03 9.45
C SER A 66 -0.35 -2.29 10.07
N TYR A 67 -1.57 -2.59 9.63
CA TYR A 67 -2.77 -1.94 10.10
C TYR A 67 -3.32 -2.63 11.36
N ARG A 68 -3.71 -1.82 12.36
CA ARG A 68 -4.23 -2.31 13.65
C ARG A 68 -5.51 -1.58 14.11
N GLY A 69 -6.15 -0.84 13.21
CA GLY A 69 -7.38 -0.11 13.49
C GLY A 69 -8.66 -0.97 13.37
N ARG A 70 -9.82 -0.29 13.41
CA ARG A 70 -11.16 -0.91 13.43
C ARG A 70 -11.65 -1.43 12.09
N GLY A 71 -10.93 -1.21 11.02
CA GLY A 71 -11.25 -1.64 9.66
C GLY A 71 -10.77 -0.63 8.64
N ILE A 72 -10.00 -1.09 7.68
CA ILE A 72 -9.43 -0.27 6.61
C ILE A 72 -10.16 -0.56 5.30
N SER A 73 -10.44 0.49 4.54
CA SER A 73 -10.93 0.41 3.17
C SER A 73 -9.75 0.56 2.22
N ILE A 74 -9.52 -0.42 1.35
CA ILE A 74 -8.40 -0.42 0.40
C ILE A 74 -8.92 -0.14 -0.99
N LEU A 75 -8.29 0.82 -1.68
CA LEU A 75 -8.61 1.15 -3.05
C LEU A 75 -8.05 0.07 -3.99
N ILE A 76 -8.91 -0.64 -4.70
CA ILE A 76 -8.53 -1.76 -5.56
C ILE A 76 -9.12 -1.57 -6.96
N SER A 77 -8.33 -1.87 -7.99
CA SER A 77 -8.75 -1.78 -9.39
C SER A 77 -9.98 -2.67 -9.67
N GLU A 78 -10.87 -2.18 -10.55
CA GLU A 78 -12.02 -2.95 -11.03
C GLU A 78 -11.66 -4.04 -12.06
N HIS A 79 -10.43 -3.98 -12.60
CA HIS A 79 -9.99 -4.84 -13.70
C HIS A 79 -9.17 -6.04 -13.23
N GLY A 80 -9.29 -7.14 -13.95
CA GLY A 80 -8.38 -8.29 -13.88
C GLY A 80 -8.29 -8.94 -12.51
N ASP A 81 -7.12 -8.84 -11.91
CA ASP A 81 -6.76 -9.51 -10.65
C ASP A 81 -7.28 -8.78 -9.41
N GLY A 82 -7.91 -7.61 -9.58
CA GLY A 82 -8.47 -6.82 -8.48
C GLY A 82 -9.48 -7.61 -7.63
N GLU A 83 -10.24 -8.54 -8.22
CA GLU A 83 -11.16 -9.41 -7.47
C GLU A 83 -10.41 -10.39 -6.56
N ILE A 84 -9.31 -10.97 -7.05
CA ILE A 84 -8.46 -11.88 -6.27
C ILE A 84 -7.85 -11.13 -5.08
N ILE A 85 -7.33 -9.92 -5.34
CA ILE A 85 -6.74 -9.08 -4.29
C ILE A 85 -7.80 -8.69 -3.26
N ALA A 86 -8.97 -8.25 -3.69
CA ALA A 86 -10.06 -7.86 -2.79
C ALA A 86 -10.50 -9.01 -1.88
N ARG A 87 -10.69 -10.20 -2.43
CA ARG A 87 -11.03 -11.39 -1.66
C ARG A 87 -9.90 -11.81 -0.73
N THR A 88 -8.64 -11.71 -1.18
CA THR A 88 -7.48 -11.97 -0.31
C THR A 88 -7.47 -11.00 0.87
N MET A 89 -7.70 -9.71 0.65
CA MET A 89 -7.75 -8.70 1.72
C MET A 89 -8.92 -8.91 2.67
N ALA A 90 -10.07 -9.40 2.17
CA ALA A 90 -11.22 -9.74 3.00
C ALA A 90 -10.89 -10.83 4.04
N TRP A 91 -10.00 -11.80 3.71
CA TRP A 91 -9.49 -12.79 4.67
C TRP A 91 -8.70 -12.17 5.83
N PHE A 92 -8.22 -10.93 5.68
CA PHE A 92 -7.56 -10.15 6.74
C PHE A 92 -8.49 -9.13 7.41
N GLY A 93 -9.80 -9.17 7.10
CA GLY A 93 -10.80 -8.27 7.67
C GLY A 93 -10.83 -6.87 7.01
N HIS A 94 -10.16 -6.70 5.88
CA HIS A 94 -10.12 -5.42 5.16
C HIS A 94 -11.25 -5.33 4.14
N ARG A 95 -11.81 -4.12 3.98
CA ARG A 95 -12.82 -3.81 2.96
C ARG A 95 -12.16 -3.29 1.69
N SER A 96 -12.79 -3.51 0.54
CA SER A 96 -12.33 -2.95 -0.72
C SER A 96 -13.26 -1.86 -1.24
N ILE A 97 -12.67 -0.75 -1.71
CA ILE A 97 -13.33 0.26 -2.51
C ILE A 97 -12.94 0.00 -3.96
N ARG A 98 -13.91 -0.18 -4.84
CA ARG A 98 -13.66 -0.39 -6.26
C ARG A 98 -13.47 0.94 -6.96
N GLY A 99 -12.46 1.02 -7.81
CA GLY A 99 -12.18 2.17 -8.64
C GLY A 99 -10.76 2.12 -9.21
N SER A 100 -10.55 2.85 -10.29
CA SER A 100 -9.25 2.93 -10.97
C SER A 100 -8.89 4.39 -11.16
N THR A 101 -7.61 4.70 -11.11
CA THR A 101 -7.07 6.04 -11.37
C THR A 101 -7.21 6.47 -12.84
N THR A 102 -7.57 5.57 -13.76
CA THR A 102 -7.59 5.84 -15.20
C THR A 102 -8.96 6.02 -15.81
N SER A 103 -9.98 5.25 -15.41
CA SER A 103 -11.35 5.37 -15.96
C SER A 103 -12.42 5.56 -14.91
N GLY A 104 -12.05 5.53 -13.65
CA GLY A 104 -12.92 5.70 -12.49
C GLY A 104 -12.27 6.55 -11.38
N GLY A 105 -11.19 7.29 -11.68
CA GLY A 105 -10.42 8.02 -10.68
C GLY A 105 -11.27 8.99 -9.84
N ALA A 106 -12.18 9.72 -10.48
CA ALA A 106 -13.09 10.62 -9.78
C ALA A 106 -14.10 9.86 -8.91
N SER A 107 -14.62 8.71 -9.36
CA SER A 107 -15.54 7.88 -8.57
C SER A 107 -14.82 7.20 -7.41
N ALA A 108 -13.62 6.70 -7.65
CA ALA A 108 -12.75 6.13 -6.62
C ALA A 108 -12.39 7.15 -5.54
N LEU A 109 -12.03 8.38 -5.95
CA LEU A 109 -11.76 9.47 -5.02
C LEU A 109 -13.00 9.82 -4.18
N ARG A 110 -14.19 9.95 -4.80
CA ARG A 110 -15.44 10.18 -4.06
C ARG A 110 -15.73 9.08 -3.05
N SER A 111 -15.52 7.81 -3.43
CA SER A 111 -15.72 6.67 -2.54
C SER A 111 -14.71 6.64 -1.40
N ALA A 112 -13.46 7.01 -1.65
CA ALA A 112 -12.41 7.15 -0.64
C ALA A 112 -12.76 8.27 0.37
N VAL A 113 -13.16 9.45 -0.13
CA VAL A 113 -13.57 10.59 0.71
C VAL A 113 -14.81 10.23 1.55
N ARG A 114 -15.78 9.52 0.96
CA ARG A 114 -16.95 9.03 1.71
C ARG A 114 -16.53 8.09 2.83
N ALA A 115 -15.63 7.14 2.56
CA ALA A 115 -15.14 6.20 3.58
C ALA A 115 -14.49 6.93 4.76
N LEU A 116 -13.65 7.93 4.49
CA LEU A 116 -13.03 8.77 5.53
C LEU A 116 -14.07 9.53 6.35
N ARG A 117 -15.08 10.14 5.70
CA ARG A 117 -16.17 10.88 6.38
C ARG A 117 -17.09 9.98 7.22
N GLU A 118 -17.17 8.70 6.86
CA GLU A 118 -17.88 7.67 7.64
C GLU A 118 -17.03 7.09 8.79
N GLY A 119 -15.86 7.70 9.08
CA GLY A 119 -14.97 7.27 10.16
C GLY A 119 -14.15 6.02 9.86
N ARG A 120 -13.99 5.66 8.57
CA ARG A 120 -13.19 4.49 8.16
C ARG A 120 -11.81 4.92 7.69
N ASP A 121 -10.80 4.17 8.09
CA ASP A 121 -9.44 4.34 7.60
C ASP A 121 -9.34 3.92 6.12
N LEU A 122 -8.40 4.53 5.41
CA LEU A 122 -8.16 4.29 3.99
C LEU A 122 -6.75 3.78 3.75
N GLY A 123 -6.60 2.59 3.17
CA GLY A 123 -5.33 2.10 2.64
C GLY A 123 -5.10 2.63 1.23
N PHE A 124 -3.96 3.26 1.00
CA PHE A 124 -3.67 3.92 -0.27
C PHE A 124 -2.24 3.61 -0.73
N THR A 125 -2.09 3.24 -2.00
CA THR A 125 -0.79 3.12 -2.68
C THR A 125 -0.57 4.34 -3.58
N PRO A 126 0.21 5.34 -3.11
CA PRO A 126 0.30 6.63 -3.80
C PRO A 126 0.94 6.57 -5.19
N ASP A 127 1.77 5.58 -5.44
CA ASP A 127 2.38 5.32 -6.75
C ASP A 127 1.41 4.66 -7.74
N GLY A 128 0.24 4.23 -7.26
CA GLY A 128 -0.82 3.67 -8.08
C GLY A 128 -0.46 2.32 -8.73
N PRO A 129 -1.39 1.72 -9.49
CA PRO A 129 -1.20 0.37 -10.05
C PRO A 129 -0.31 0.33 -11.30
N ARG A 130 0.06 1.48 -11.85
CA ARG A 130 0.86 1.61 -13.08
C ARG A 130 2.16 2.37 -12.86
N GLY A 131 2.39 2.87 -11.65
CA GLY A 131 3.57 3.67 -11.33
C GLY A 131 3.57 5.08 -11.95
N PRO A 132 4.74 5.66 -12.08
CA PRO A 132 6.07 5.07 -11.85
C PRO A 132 6.37 4.80 -10.38
N ARG A 133 7.23 3.80 -10.15
CA ARG A 133 7.63 3.36 -8.81
C ARG A 133 8.13 4.51 -7.95
N HIS A 134 7.69 4.54 -6.70
CA HIS A 134 8.09 5.53 -5.69
C HIS A 134 7.82 6.99 -6.13
N ARG A 135 6.77 7.21 -6.91
CA ARG A 135 6.27 8.55 -7.29
C ARG A 135 4.86 8.73 -6.76
N VAL A 136 4.67 9.73 -5.92
CA VAL A 136 3.37 10.03 -5.34
C VAL A 136 2.46 10.69 -6.37
N GLN A 137 1.28 10.10 -6.60
CA GLN A 137 0.22 10.66 -7.43
C GLN A 137 -0.66 11.61 -6.60
N MET A 138 -1.29 12.59 -7.23
CA MET A 138 -2.10 13.61 -6.57
C MET A 138 -3.33 13.04 -5.83
N GLY A 139 -3.78 11.85 -6.19
CA GLY A 139 -5.01 11.24 -5.64
C GLY A 139 -5.03 11.11 -4.12
N VAL A 140 -3.92 10.76 -3.48
CA VAL A 140 -3.82 10.65 -2.02
C VAL A 140 -3.93 12.01 -1.34
N ILE A 141 -3.34 13.06 -1.93
CA ILE A 141 -3.39 14.43 -1.43
C ILE A 141 -4.82 14.99 -1.52
N GLN A 142 -5.49 14.75 -2.65
CA GLN A 142 -6.90 15.11 -2.82
C GLN A 142 -7.81 14.38 -1.84
N ALA A 143 -7.58 13.08 -1.59
CA ALA A 143 -8.33 12.31 -0.61
C ALA A 143 -8.15 12.87 0.81
N ALA A 144 -6.92 13.22 1.19
CA ALA A 144 -6.61 13.84 2.49
C ALA A 144 -7.29 15.22 2.64
N ARG A 145 -7.14 16.07 1.62
CA ARG A 145 -7.76 17.42 1.61
C ARG A 145 -9.28 17.37 1.73
N LEU A 146 -9.94 16.56 0.89
CA LEU A 146 -11.39 16.48 0.84
C LEU A 146 -12.02 15.66 1.96
N GLY A 147 -11.27 14.70 2.49
CA GLY A 147 -11.69 13.84 3.60
C GLY A 147 -11.35 14.40 4.97
N GLY A 148 -10.47 15.41 5.06
CA GLY A 148 -10.02 16.00 6.33
C GLY A 148 -9.14 15.07 7.17
N ALA A 149 -8.71 13.93 6.62
CA ALA A 149 -7.95 12.91 7.33
C ALA A 149 -6.44 13.08 7.13
N PRO A 150 -5.61 12.86 8.16
CA PRO A 150 -4.16 12.87 8.01
C PRO A 150 -3.68 11.67 7.19
N ILE A 151 -2.54 11.84 6.52
CA ILE A 151 -1.83 10.75 5.86
C ILE A 151 -0.73 10.26 6.81
N VAL A 152 -0.74 8.97 7.13
CA VAL A 152 0.34 8.31 7.85
C VAL A 152 1.13 7.48 6.84
N PRO A 153 2.35 7.90 6.46
CA PRO A 153 3.18 7.14 5.57
C PRO A 153 3.81 5.95 6.28
N VAL A 154 3.83 4.79 5.62
CA VAL A 154 4.38 3.55 6.17
C VAL A 154 5.29 2.87 5.15
N ALA A 155 6.45 2.45 5.60
CA ALA A 155 7.39 1.64 4.84
C ALA A 155 7.56 0.24 5.45
N PHE A 156 7.88 -0.73 4.60
CA PHE A 156 8.21 -2.09 5.00
C PHE A 156 9.55 -2.51 4.43
N ALA A 157 10.36 -3.20 5.24
CA ALA A 157 11.54 -3.91 4.77
C ALA A 157 11.69 -5.27 5.44
N ALA A 158 12.37 -6.20 4.74
CA ALA A 158 12.74 -7.51 5.27
C ALA A 158 14.23 -7.80 5.01
N SER A 159 14.92 -8.41 5.99
CA SER A 159 16.34 -8.73 5.92
C SER A 159 16.67 -9.71 4.81
N ALA A 160 15.80 -10.69 4.58
CA ALA A 160 15.88 -11.63 3.47
C ALA A 160 14.56 -11.62 2.70
N ARG A 161 14.64 -11.37 1.40
CA ARG A 161 13.48 -11.21 0.51
C ARG A 161 13.85 -11.42 -0.94
N ARG A 162 12.86 -11.71 -1.75
CA ARG A 162 12.92 -11.57 -3.21
C ARG A 162 12.27 -10.25 -3.60
N VAL A 163 12.93 -9.50 -4.45
CA VAL A 163 12.35 -8.35 -5.15
C VAL A 163 12.01 -8.82 -6.56
N MET A 164 10.74 -8.67 -6.93
CA MET A 164 10.27 -9.10 -8.25
C MET A 164 10.72 -8.09 -9.31
N GLY A 165 10.90 -8.56 -10.54
CA GLY A 165 11.23 -7.70 -11.69
C GLY A 165 10.05 -6.89 -12.24
N SER A 166 8.96 -6.76 -11.48
CA SER A 166 7.80 -5.92 -11.80
C SER A 166 8.14 -4.43 -11.67
N TRP A 167 7.32 -3.57 -12.30
CA TRP A 167 7.51 -2.11 -12.29
C TRP A 167 7.62 -1.53 -10.87
N ASP A 168 6.92 -2.12 -9.89
CA ASP A 168 6.85 -1.69 -8.49
C ASP A 168 7.95 -2.29 -7.61
N GLY A 169 8.73 -3.27 -8.15
CA GLY A 169 9.70 -4.01 -7.36
C GLY A 169 9.07 -4.72 -6.17
N PHE A 170 7.99 -5.45 -6.40
CA PHE A 170 7.20 -6.12 -5.38
C PHE A 170 8.05 -7.00 -4.46
N ILE A 171 7.92 -6.79 -3.15
CA ILE A 171 8.73 -7.44 -2.13
C ILE A 171 8.01 -8.67 -1.59
N VAL A 172 8.63 -9.84 -1.77
CA VAL A 172 8.21 -11.10 -1.15
C VAL A 172 9.23 -11.49 -0.09
N PRO A 173 8.93 -11.32 1.21
CA PRO A 173 9.86 -11.69 2.27
C PRO A 173 10.01 -13.21 2.36
N TYR A 174 11.20 -13.67 2.70
CA TYR A 174 11.41 -15.09 2.97
C TYR A 174 10.97 -15.46 4.40
N PRO A 175 10.53 -16.72 4.61
CA PRO A 175 10.30 -17.25 5.94
C PRO A 175 11.52 -17.06 6.86
N PHE A 176 11.28 -16.94 8.17
CA PHE A 176 12.29 -16.76 9.21
C PHE A 176 13.12 -15.46 9.13
N SER A 177 12.81 -14.56 8.19
CA SER A 177 13.47 -13.26 8.09
C SER A 177 13.03 -12.29 9.19
N ARG A 178 13.85 -11.26 9.44
CA ARG A 178 13.45 -10.10 10.25
C ARG A 178 12.74 -9.11 9.35
N GLY A 179 11.67 -8.51 9.85
CA GLY A 179 10.94 -7.48 9.14
C GLY A 179 10.68 -6.27 10.03
N VAL A 180 10.49 -5.12 9.41
CA VAL A 180 10.11 -3.89 10.11
C VAL A 180 9.08 -3.10 9.31
N PHE A 181 8.06 -2.61 10.02
CA PHE A 181 7.22 -1.51 9.57
C PHE A 181 7.69 -0.22 10.24
N VAL A 182 7.93 0.81 9.45
CA VAL A 182 8.30 2.14 9.93
C VAL A 182 7.18 3.11 9.60
N TYR A 183 6.65 3.77 10.63
CA TYR A 183 5.55 4.73 10.52
C TYR A 183 6.11 6.13 10.63
N GLY A 184 5.88 6.95 9.63
CA GLY A 184 6.24 8.36 9.67
C GLY A 184 5.15 9.21 10.32
N ASP A 185 5.50 10.46 10.64
CA ASP A 185 4.58 11.42 11.24
C ASP A 185 3.34 11.66 10.37
N PRO A 186 2.17 11.78 11.01
CA PRO A 186 0.96 12.14 10.30
C PRO A 186 1.11 13.48 9.58
N MET A 187 0.73 13.52 8.31
CA MET A 187 0.73 14.73 7.49
C MET A 187 -0.69 15.16 7.17
N ARG A 188 -1.02 16.41 7.45
CA ARG A 188 -2.32 17.00 7.11
C ARG A 188 -2.21 17.88 5.87
N VAL A 189 -3.27 17.86 5.06
CA VAL A 189 -3.45 18.76 3.92
C VAL A 189 -4.60 19.69 4.26
N PRO A 190 -4.39 21.02 4.31
CA PRO A 190 -5.44 21.96 4.63
C PRO A 190 -6.64 21.85 3.66
N PRO A 191 -7.89 21.93 4.13
CA PRO A 191 -9.07 21.86 3.24
C PRO A 191 -9.08 22.93 2.15
N GLY A 192 -8.54 24.14 2.45
CA GLY A 192 -8.40 25.26 1.52
C GLY A 192 -7.15 25.23 0.64
N ALA A 193 -6.31 24.17 0.72
CA ALA A 193 -5.07 24.11 -0.01
C ALA A 193 -5.27 24.31 -1.52
N GLY A 194 -4.56 25.28 -2.08
CA GLY A 194 -4.51 25.59 -3.49
C GLY A 194 -3.63 24.58 -4.26
N ARG A 195 -3.47 24.81 -5.57
CA ARG A 195 -2.72 23.90 -6.44
C ARG A 195 -1.24 23.76 -6.01
N GLU A 196 -0.59 24.86 -5.68
CA GLU A 196 0.81 24.88 -5.27
C GLU A 196 1.04 24.18 -3.93
N GLU A 197 0.16 24.44 -2.95
CA GLU A 197 0.22 23.79 -1.64
C GLU A 197 -0.01 22.29 -1.74
N MET A 198 -0.94 21.85 -2.60
CA MET A 198 -1.15 20.42 -2.85
C MET A 198 0.07 19.78 -3.52
N GLU A 199 0.74 20.47 -4.46
CA GLU A 199 1.95 19.95 -5.09
C GLU A 199 3.11 19.88 -4.10
N SER A 200 3.26 20.88 -3.24
CA SER A 200 4.23 20.87 -2.15
C SER A 200 3.98 19.73 -1.16
N ALA A 201 2.71 19.49 -0.80
CA ALA A 201 2.31 18.37 0.05
C ALA A 201 2.61 17.01 -0.64
N ARG A 202 2.40 16.91 -1.95
CA ARG A 202 2.72 15.71 -2.73
C ARG A 202 4.22 15.42 -2.71
N ALA A 203 5.02 16.43 -2.98
CA ALA A 203 6.49 16.30 -2.98
C ALA A 203 7.03 15.95 -1.60
N LEU A 204 6.50 16.58 -0.54
CA LEU A 204 6.86 16.29 0.85
C LEU A 204 6.50 14.83 1.22
N LEU A 205 5.30 14.35 0.86
CA LEU A 205 4.91 12.95 1.11
C LEU A 205 5.85 11.99 0.39
N GLU A 206 6.21 12.28 -0.87
CA GLU A 206 7.13 11.46 -1.66
C GLU A 206 8.51 11.37 -0.99
N SER A 207 9.08 12.49 -0.55
CA SER A 207 10.37 12.52 0.18
C SER A 207 10.29 11.67 1.45
N ARG A 208 9.30 11.94 2.30
CA ARG A 208 9.11 11.21 3.57
C ARG A 208 8.96 9.70 3.35
N MET A 209 8.20 9.27 2.36
CA MET A 209 8.03 7.86 2.07
C MET A 209 9.32 7.19 1.58
N ARG A 210 10.15 7.90 0.81
CA ARG A 210 11.48 7.41 0.40
C ARG A 210 12.43 7.31 1.58
N GLU A 211 12.47 8.32 2.44
CA GLU A 211 13.27 8.34 3.67
C GLU A 211 12.88 7.20 4.61
N LEU A 212 11.58 6.98 4.82
CA LEU A 212 11.08 5.86 5.61
C LEU A 212 11.47 4.51 5.02
N THR A 213 11.48 4.38 3.69
CA THR A 213 11.93 3.16 3.00
C THR A 213 13.40 2.93 3.27
N ALA A 214 14.25 3.93 3.13
CA ALA A 214 15.68 3.85 3.43
C ALA A 214 15.92 3.51 4.93
N ARG A 215 15.19 4.14 5.84
CA ARG A 215 15.24 3.84 7.29
C ARG A 215 14.84 2.39 7.57
N ALA A 216 13.79 1.88 6.92
CA ALA A 216 13.36 0.49 7.07
C ALA A 216 14.44 -0.51 6.60
N GLU A 217 15.12 -0.22 5.48
CA GLU A 217 16.23 -1.03 4.97
C GLU A 217 17.38 -1.10 5.97
N ILE A 218 17.82 0.05 6.52
CA ILE A 218 18.87 0.12 7.53
C ILE A 218 18.50 -0.70 8.78
N LEU A 219 17.26 -0.58 9.25
CA LEU A 219 16.79 -1.27 10.46
C LEU A 219 16.75 -2.80 10.34
N VAL A 220 16.71 -3.33 9.13
CA VAL A 220 16.85 -4.78 8.89
C VAL A 220 18.25 -5.20 8.49
N GLY A 221 19.22 -4.28 8.51
CA GLY A 221 20.64 -4.51 8.21
C GLY A 221 20.95 -4.57 6.71
N ARG A 222 20.25 -3.78 5.90
CA ARG A 222 20.49 -3.66 4.44
C ARG A 222 20.95 -2.26 4.09
N ILE A 223 21.75 -2.17 3.04
CA ILE A 223 22.12 -0.87 2.45
C ILE A 223 20.91 -0.39 1.63
N PRO A 224 20.41 0.84 1.85
CA PRO A 224 19.35 1.38 1.05
C PRO A 224 19.78 1.46 -0.43
N SER A 225 18.97 0.98 -1.36
CA SER A 225 19.20 1.27 -2.76
C SER A 225 18.98 2.77 -2.98
N THR A 226 20.03 3.49 -3.34
CA THR A 226 19.91 4.88 -3.78
C THR A 226 18.97 4.91 -5.00
N ALA A 227 17.83 5.57 -4.87
CA ALA A 227 16.92 5.80 -5.99
C ALA A 227 17.63 6.75 -6.98
N GLY A 228 18.33 6.19 -7.95
CA GLY A 228 19.08 7.00 -8.93
C GLY A 228 19.97 6.20 -9.89
N SER A 229 20.20 4.92 -9.68
CA SER A 229 20.94 4.11 -10.66
C SER A 229 19.97 3.55 -11.70
N SER A 230 19.73 4.36 -12.73
CA SER A 230 19.18 3.89 -14.00
C SER A 230 20.19 3.00 -14.71
N ALA A 231 19.75 1.82 -15.09
CA ALA A 231 20.25 0.99 -16.19
C ALA A 231 21.77 0.82 -16.33
N GLY A 232 22.26 -0.37 -16.08
CA GLY A 232 23.55 -0.77 -16.61
C GLY A 232 24.29 -1.86 -15.87
N GLU A 233 23.65 -2.96 -15.50
CA GLU A 233 24.40 -4.21 -15.33
C GLU A 233 23.75 -5.30 -16.19
N ARG A 234 24.19 -5.27 -17.45
CA ARG A 234 24.09 -6.41 -18.35
C ARG A 234 25.18 -7.41 -17.94
N HIS A 235 24.77 -8.62 -17.81
CA HIS A 235 25.53 -9.87 -17.84
C HIS A 235 27.03 -9.78 -18.07
N ALA A 236 27.82 -10.30 -17.17
CA ALA A 236 28.97 -11.13 -17.42
C ALA A 236 28.80 -12.43 -16.62
#